data_d3065c6876feee071a827ad9ef533e58
#
_entry.id   d3065c6876feee071a827ad9ef533e58
#
_cell.length_a   1.000
_cell.length_b   1.000
_cell.length_c   1.000
_cell.angle_alpha   90.00
_cell.angle_beta   90.00
_cell.angle_gamma   90.00
#
_symmetry.space_group_name_H-M   'P 1'
#
loop_
_entity.id
_entity.type
_entity.pdbx_description
1 polymer ?
#
loop_
_entity_poly.entity_id
_entity_poly.type
_entity_poly.pdbx_seq_one_letter_code
_entity_poly.pdbx_strand_id
1 'polypeptide(L)'
;ATSLIVVGATSLFALIPHARRGHVEWRTGAIFSATAMVGAYLGGLAADWFSGTTLLLLFAAMMVVTALAMFRGRSELKTNKEKPLAVGLVIAEGLVVGGATGLVGAGGGFLVVPALVLLGGMEMHKAVGTSLMVIALKSFAAFAGHAAHVSIDVQLALVVTVAAVAGSIGGAALAKRVPAQMLRKVFAGFVLVMAGYVVWREAGLMPAAGVLLLSLATLGGLRLRDGRSANARHPKPPVVDSFPIPIDASDVRNR
;
A
#
# COMPACT_ATOMS: atom_id res chain seq x y z
N ALA A 1 -12.67 16.84 14.34
CA ALA A 1 -13.60 16.99 13.21
C ALA A 1 -12.97 17.75 12.04
N THR A 2 -12.24 18.86 12.28
CA THR A 2 -11.55 19.63 11.22
C THR A 2 -10.68 18.75 10.32
N SER A 3 -9.88 17.85 10.87
CA SER A 3 -9.03 16.93 10.11
C SER A 3 -9.82 15.97 9.22
N LEU A 4 -11.02 15.54 9.63
CA LEU A 4 -11.86 14.64 8.83
C LEU A 4 -12.38 15.33 7.56
N ILE A 5 -12.76 16.60 7.66
CA ILE A 5 -13.17 17.40 6.49
C ILE A 5 -11.98 17.59 5.56
N VAL A 6 -10.82 17.98 6.09
CA VAL A 6 -9.61 18.20 5.31
C VAL A 6 -9.21 16.93 4.56
N VAL A 7 -9.14 15.78 5.26
CA VAL A 7 -8.77 14.49 4.67
C VAL A 7 -9.83 14.04 3.65
N GLY A 8 -11.11 14.17 3.98
CA GLY A 8 -12.20 13.83 3.06
C GLY A 8 -12.16 14.65 1.77
N ALA A 9 -12.05 15.98 1.90
CA ALA A 9 -11.99 16.89 0.77
C ALA A 9 -10.72 16.65 -0.07
N THR A 10 -9.54 16.59 0.53
CA THR A 10 -8.29 16.35 -0.20
C THR A 10 -8.28 15.01 -0.91
N SER A 11 -8.82 13.94 -0.28
CA SER A 11 -8.94 12.63 -0.91
C SER A 11 -9.91 12.66 -2.10
N LEU A 12 -11.01 13.41 -1.99
CA LEU A 12 -11.97 13.58 -3.09
C LEU A 12 -11.34 14.32 -4.28
N PHE A 13 -10.61 15.41 -4.02
CA PHE A 13 -9.89 16.12 -5.08
C PHE A 13 -8.78 15.26 -5.71
N ALA A 14 -8.02 14.53 -4.90
CA ALA A 14 -6.98 13.62 -5.38
C ALA A 14 -7.57 12.42 -6.16
N LEU A 15 -8.80 12.01 -5.88
CA LEU A 15 -9.51 10.95 -6.60
C LEU A 15 -9.78 11.31 -8.06
N ILE A 16 -10.08 12.58 -8.36
CA ILE A 16 -10.49 13.02 -9.70
C ILE A 16 -9.49 12.63 -10.80
N PRO A 17 -8.17 12.95 -10.70
CA PRO A 17 -7.23 12.55 -11.72
C PRO A 17 -7.03 11.03 -11.82
N HIS A 18 -7.21 10.27 -10.75
CA HIS A 18 -7.16 8.81 -10.77
C HIS A 18 -8.41 8.21 -11.42
N ALA A 19 -9.59 8.74 -11.13
CA ALA A 19 -10.86 8.33 -11.74
C ALA A 19 -10.86 8.56 -13.26
N ARG A 20 -10.41 9.75 -13.71
CA ARG A 20 -10.31 10.08 -15.14
C ARG A 20 -9.37 9.17 -15.93
N ARG A 21 -8.44 8.47 -15.25
CA ARG A 21 -7.49 7.51 -15.86
C ARG A 21 -7.92 6.07 -15.73
N GLY A 22 -9.10 5.80 -15.18
CA GLY A 22 -9.56 4.43 -14.94
C GLY A 22 -8.80 3.68 -13.83
N HIS A 23 -8.11 4.41 -12.94
CA HIS A 23 -7.37 3.83 -11.83
C HIS A 23 -8.22 3.65 -10.56
N VAL A 24 -9.54 3.63 -10.69
CA VAL A 24 -10.46 3.45 -9.56
C VAL A 24 -11.38 2.27 -9.81
N GLU A 25 -11.30 1.29 -8.95
CA GLU A 25 -12.19 0.12 -8.94
C GLU A 25 -13.41 0.44 -8.06
N TRP A 26 -14.41 1.11 -8.65
CA TRP A 26 -15.58 1.64 -7.95
C TRP A 26 -16.34 0.60 -7.14
N ARG A 27 -16.57 -0.59 -7.73
CA ARG A 27 -17.29 -1.68 -7.06
C ARG A 27 -16.53 -2.20 -5.85
N THR A 28 -15.24 -2.47 -6.02
CA THR A 28 -14.37 -2.95 -4.93
C THR A 28 -14.24 -1.90 -3.84
N GLY A 29 -14.04 -0.62 -4.23
CA GLY A 29 -13.94 0.49 -3.29
C GLY A 29 -15.21 0.70 -2.47
N ALA A 30 -16.39 0.59 -3.08
CA ALA A 30 -17.67 0.73 -2.38
C ALA A 30 -17.89 -0.40 -1.36
N ILE A 31 -17.69 -1.65 -1.77
CA ILE A 31 -17.83 -2.82 -0.89
C ILE A 31 -16.84 -2.75 0.27
N PHE A 32 -15.56 -2.47 -0.05
CA PHE A 32 -14.51 -2.30 0.95
C PHE A 32 -14.83 -1.17 1.94
N SER A 33 -15.32 -0.02 1.45
CA SER A 33 -15.69 1.11 2.31
C SER A 33 -16.80 0.75 3.29
N ALA A 34 -17.87 0.12 2.80
CA ALA A 34 -19.00 -0.27 3.64
C ALA A 34 -18.56 -1.27 4.73
N THR A 35 -17.81 -2.30 4.34
CA THR A 35 -17.35 -3.33 5.30
C THR A 35 -16.28 -2.79 6.24
N ALA A 36 -15.40 -1.89 5.77
CA ALA A 36 -14.41 -1.24 6.62
C ALA A 36 -15.05 -0.28 7.63
N MET A 37 -16.18 0.36 7.32
CA MET A 37 -16.93 1.16 8.29
C MET A 37 -17.51 0.28 9.41
N VAL A 38 -18.11 -0.86 9.04
CA VAL A 38 -18.60 -1.83 10.04
C VAL A 38 -17.45 -2.35 10.91
N GLY A 39 -16.34 -2.77 10.27
CA GLY A 39 -15.14 -3.20 10.99
C GLY A 39 -14.60 -2.12 11.92
N ALA A 40 -14.51 -0.86 11.45
CA ALA A 40 -14.01 0.25 12.25
C ALA A 40 -14.90 0.56 13.46
N TYR A 41 -16.21 0.45 13.31
CA TYR A 41 -17.14 0.59 14.42
C TYR A 41 -16.92 -0.50 15.48
N LEU A 42 -16.84 -1.77 15.06
CA LEU A 42 -16.58 -2.89 15.98
C LEU A 42 -15.20 -2.79 16.63
N GLY A 43 -14.18 -2.41 15.88
CA GLY A 43 -12.83 -2.17 16.41
C GLY A 43 -12.80 -1.03 17.41
N GLY A 44 -13.52 0.06 17.13
CA GLY A 44 -13.65 1.20 18.03
C GLY A 44 -14.28 0.81 19.39
N LEU A 45 -15.32 -0.03 19.38
CA LEU A 45 -15.92 -0.54 20.62
C LEU A 45 -14.94 -1.41 21.43
N ALA A 46 -14.04 -2.13 20.76
CA ALA A 46 -13.03 -2.94 21.43
C ALA A 46 -11.84 -2.10 21.93
N ALA A 47 -11.67 -0.87 21.46
CA ALA A 47 -10.55 -0.01 21.80
C ALA A 47 -10.51 0.34 23.29
N ASP A 48 -11.66 0.46 23.94
CA ASP A 48 -11.78 0.81 25.37
C ASP A 48 -11.13 -0.22 26.30
N TRP A 49 -10.88 -1.45 25.80
CA TRP A 49 -10.23 -2.50 26.58
C TRP A 49 -8.70 -2.40 26.61
N PHE A 50 -8.14 -1.49 25.83
CA PHE A 50 -6.70 -1.35 25.68
C PHE A 50 -6.22 0.05 26.07
N SER A 51 -5.00 0.14 26.61
CA SER A 51 -4.37 1.44 26.84
C SER A 51 -4.00 2.10 25.49
N GLY A 52 -4.01 3.43 25.42
CA GLY A 52 -3.64 4.17 24.21
C GLY A 52 -2.25 3.80 23.69
N THR A 53 -1.28 3.63 24.58
CA THR A 53 0.08 3.18 24.22
C THR A 53 0.07 1.78 23.60
N THR A 54 -0.71 0.84 24.14
CA THR A 54 -0.84 -0.51 23.56
C THR A 54 -1.42 -0.44 22.16
N LEU A 55 -2.44 0.39 21.94
CA LEU A 55 -3.05 0.57 20.61
C LEU A 55 -2.07 1.15 19.60
N LEU A 56 -1.27 2.15 20.01
CA LEU A 56 -0.27 2.76 19.14
C LEU A 56 0.89 1.81 18.81
N LEU A 57 1.33 0.99 19.76
CA LEU A 57 2.34 -0.03 19.52
C LEU A 57 1.82 -1.16 18.60
N LEU A 58 0.58 -1.61 18.79
CA LEU A 58 -0.07 -2.56 17.90
C LEU A 58 -0.18 -2.00 16.48
N PHE A 59 -0.51 -0.73 16.36
CA PHE A 59 -0.55 -0.01 15.11
C PHE A 59 0.84 0.03 14.43
N ALA A 60 1.88 0.40 15.18
CA ALA A 60 3.24 0.39 14.67
C ALA A 60 3.68 -1.01 14.20
N ALA A 61 3.33 -2.05 14.95
CA ALA A 61 3.60 -3.44 14.56
C ALA A 61 2.92 -3.79 13.22
N MET A 62 1.64 -3.42 13.05
CA MET A 62 0.94 -3.59 11.78
C MET A 62 1.60 -2.83 10.64
N MET A 63 2.06 -1.59 10.88
CA MET A 63 2.80 -0.81 9.89
C MET A 63 4.07 -1.52 9.45
N VAL A 64 4.86 -2.05 10.39
CA VAL A 64 6.08 -2.80 10.10
C VAL A 64 5.79 -4.04 9.26
N VAL A 65 4.83 -4.88 9.69
CA VAL A 65 4.45 -6.09 8.96
C VAL A 65 4.01 -5.76 7.54
N THR A 66 3.20 -4.74 7.39
CA THR A 66 2.69 -4.28 6.10
C THR A 66 3.81 -3.75 5.19
N ALA A 67 4.70 -2.92 5.74
CA ALA A 67 5.84 -2.39 4.98
C ALA A 67 6.77 -3.52 4.52
N LEU A 68 7.10 -4.46 5.39
CA LEU A 68 7.93 -5.62 5.04
C LEU A 68 7.27 -6.50 3.97
N ALA A 69 5.96 -6.74 4.07
CA ALA A 69 5.20 -7.48 3.07
C ALA A 69 5.21 -6.77 1.70
N MET A 70 5.08 -5.44 1.69
CA MET A 70 5.18 -4.64 0.46
C MET A 70 6.59 -4.67 -0.15
N PHE A 71 7.65 -4.64 0.68
CA PHE A 71 9.02 -4.76 0.20
C PHE A 71 9.33 -6.13 -0.39
N ARG A 72 8.87 -7.21 0.28
CA ARG A 72 9.05 -8.59 -0.22
C ARG A 72 8.43 -8.77 -1.59
N GLY A 73 7.48 -7.93 -1.96
CA GLY A 73 6.71 -8.13 -3.17
C GLY A 73 6.09 -9.52 -3.14
N ARG A 74 4.79 -9.63 -3.05
CA ARG A 74 4.20 -10.89 -3.51
C ARG A 74 4.71 -11.01 -4.94
N SER A 75 5.63 -11.98 -5.19
CA SER A 75 5.91 -12.43 -6.54
C SER A 75 4.56 -12.41 -7.22
N GLU A 76 4.45 -11.74 -8.37
CA GLU A 76 3.22 -11.70 -9.13
C GLU A 76 2.72 -13.14 -9.21
N LEU A 77 1.92 -13.54 -8.21
CA LEU A 77 1.05 -14.67 -8.41
C LEU A 77 0.35 -14.22 -9.67
N LYS A 78 0.56 -14.95 -10.77
CA LYS A 78 -0.15 -14.82 -12.02
C LYS A 78 -1.62 -14.77 -11.65
N THR A 79 -2.06 -13.62 -11.16
CA THR A 79 -3.46 -13.33 -10.95
C THR A 79 -3.93 -13.28 -12.37
N ASN A 80 -4.60 -14.34 -12.74
CA ASN A 80 -5.28 -14.45 -14.03
C ASN A 80 -6.01 -13.13 -14.20
N LYS A 81 -5.52 -12.27 -15.09
CA LYS A 81 -5.85 -10.83 -15.21
C LYS A 81 -7.35 -10.56 -15.43
N GLU A 82 -8.17 -11.60 -15.44
CA GLU A 82 -9.58 -11.55 -15.84
C GLU A 82 -10.59 -11.97 -14.75
N LYS A 83 -10.16 -12.40 -13.57
CA LYS A 83 -11.14 -12.73 -12.52
C LYS A 83 -11.32 -11.52 -11.60
N PRO A 84 -12.53 -10.92 -11.54
CA PRO A 84 -12.84 -9.91 -10.54
C PRO A 84 -12.57 -10.50 -9.15
N LEU A 85 -12.00 -9.66 -8.27
CA LEU A 85 -11.77 -10.05 -6.87
C LEU A 85 -13.02 -10.69 -6.29
N ALA A 86 -12.86 -11.85 -5.67
CA ALA A 86 -13.99 -12.50 -5.01
C ALA A 86 -14.59 -11.55 -3.97
N VAL A 87 -15.86 -11.21 -4.12
CA VAL A 87 -16.55 -10.24 -3.25
C VAL A 87 -16.38 -10.59 -1.78
N GLY A 88 -16.41 -11.90 -1.44
CA GLY A 88 -16.18 -12.37 -0.07
C GLY A 88 -14.80 -12.00 0.49
N LEU A 89 -13.77 -12.02 -0.36
CA LEU A 89 -12.41 -11.60 0.05
C LEU A 89 -12.37 -10.10 0.34
N VAL A 90 -12.98 -9.28 -0.51
CA VAL A 90 -13.05 -7.82 -0.31
C VAL A 90 -13.80 -7.47 0.98
N ILE A 91 -14.88 -8.20 1.28
CA ILE A 91 -15.64 -8.06 2.54
C ILE A 91 -14.76 -8.39 3.74
N ALA A 92 -14.07 -9.53 3.72
CA ALA A 92 -13.20 -9.96 4.81
C ALA A 92 -12.05 -8.96 5.02
N GLU A 93 -11.42 -8.51 3.93
CA GLU A 93 -10.35 -7.50 3.97
C GLU A 93 -10.86 -6.18 4.56
N GLY A 94 -12.03 -5.70 4.11
CA GLY A 94 -12.64 -4.48 4.61
C GLY A 94 -12.92 -4.58 6.11
N LEU A 95 -13.50 -5.68 6.59
CA LEU A 95 -13.78 -5.90 8.01
C LEU A 95 -12.49 -5.93 8.85
N VAL A 96 -11.47 -6.68 8.41
CA VAL A 96 -10.19 -6.82 9.14
C VAL A 96 -9.45 -5.50 9.18
N VAL A 97 -9.29 -4.84 8.03
CA VAL A 97 -8.59 -3.54 7.94
C VAL A 97 -9.38 -2.46 8.68
N GLY A 98 -10.70 -2.46 8.52
CA GLY A 98 -11.60 -1.58 9.26
C GLY A 98 -11.47 -1.78 10.77
N GLY A 99 -11.58 -3.03 11.24
CA GLY A 99 -11.45 -3.39 12.66
C GLY A 99 -10.12 -2.96 13.25
N ALA A 100 -9.03 -3.28 12.56
CA ALA A 100 -7.69 -2.89 12.97
C ALA A 100 -7.52 -1.35 13.05
N THR A 101 -8.06 -0.62 12.08
CA THR A 101 -7.97 0.85 12.05
C THR A 101 -8.93 1.54 13.00
N GLY A 102 -10.08 0.93 13.27
CA GLY A 102 -11.04 1.38 14.27
C GLY A 102 -10.50 1.21 15.68
N LEU A 103 -9.89 0.05 15.96
CA LEU A 103 -9.25 -0.24 17.24
C LEU A 103 -8.21 0.84 17.62
N VAL A 104 -7.41 1.27 16.67
CA VAL A 104 -6.35 2.27 16.90
C VAL A 104 -6.86 3.71 16.83
N GLY A 105 -8.04 3.96 16.27
CA GLY A 105 -8.57 5.31 16.08
C GLY A 105 -7.82 6.17 15.05
N ALA A 106 -6.85 5.60 14.33
CA ALA A 106 -5.94 6.32 13.44
C ALA A 106 -6.54 6.64 12.04
N GLY A 107 -7.87 6.55 11.87
CA GLY A 107 -8.53 6.81 10.57
C GLY A 107 -8.18 5.82 9.46
N GLY A 108 -7.08 5.08 9.58
CA GLY A 108 -6.70 3.88 8.82
C GLY A 108 -6.49 4.03 7.31
N GLY A 109 -6.47 5.24 6.78
CA GLY A 109 -6.35 5.47 5.34
C GLY A 109 -5.10 4.85 4.72
N PHE A 110 -3.99 4.84 5.44
CA PHE A 110 -2.72 4.33 4.91
C PHE A 110 -2.68 2.79 4.85
N LEU A 111 -3.46 2.05 5.66
CA LEU A 111 -3.54 0.58 5.58
C LEU A 111 -4.39 0.09 4.39
N VAL A 112 -5.26 0.93 3.86
CA VAL A 112 -6.12 0.57 2.72
C VAL A 112 -5.28 0.27 1.47
N VAL A 113 -4.26 1.08 1.18
CA VAL A 113 -3.38 0.86 0.01
C VAL A 113 -2.67 -0.49 0.08
N PRO A 114 -1.94 -0.81 1.17
CA PRO A 114 -1.31 -2.13 1.30
C PRO A 114 -2.30 -3.30 1.27
N ALA A 115 -3.46 -3.16 1.90
CA ALA A 115 -4.47 -4.20 1.88
C ALA A 115 -4.92 -4.51 0.45
N LEU A 116 -5.30 -3.51 -0.32
CA LEU A 116 -5.71 -3.68 -1.71
C LEU A 116 -4.59 -4.24 -2.61
N VAL A 117 -3.32 -3.92 -2.32
CA VAL A 117 -2.17 -4.44 -3.07
C VAL A 117 -1.82 -5.87 -2.67
N LEU A 118 -1.73 -6.16 -1.36
CA LEU A 118 -1.20 -7.42 -0.85
C LEU A 118 -2.25 -8.52 -0.77
N LEU A 119 -3.44 -8.17 -0.32
CA LEU A 119 -4.56 -9.08 -0.14
C LEU A 119 -5.45 -9.08 -1.39
N GLY A 120 -5.82 -7.89 -1.86
CA GLY A 120 -6.63 -7.70 -3.05
C GLY A 120 -5.89 -7.94 -4.37
N GLY A 121 -4.56 -8.03 -4.37
CA GLY A 121 -3.77 -8.26 -5.60
C GLY A 121 -3.87 -7.13 -6.62
N MET A 122 -4.34 -5.94 -6.23
CA MET A 122 -4.46 -4.79 -7.11
C MET A 122 -3.10 -4.23 -7.51
N GLU A 123 -3.01 -3.72 -8.73
CA GLU A 123 -1.89 -2.90 -9.16
C GLU A 123 -1.80 -1.62 -8.31
N MET A 124 -0.57 -1.18 -7.99
CA MET A 124 -0.33 -0.06 -7.06
C MET A 124 -1.09 1.21 -7.44
N HIS A 125 -1.14 1.57 -8.73
CA HIS A 125 -1.84 2.79 -9.17
C HIS A 125 -3.37 2.67 -8.97
N LYS A 126 -3.94 1.49 -9.22
CA LYS A 126 -5.36 1.22 -8.96
C LYS A 126 -5.66 1.18 -7.46
N ALA A 127 -4.79 0.57 -6.67
CA ALA A 127 -4.93 0.54 -5.22
C ALA A 127 -4.90 1.95 -4.60
N VAL A 128 -4.00 2.83 -5.07
CA VAL A 128 -3.96 4.23 -4.65
C VAL A 128 -5.24 4.96 -5.02
N GLY A 129 -5.69 4.85 -6.29
CA GLY A 129 -6.94 5.49 -6.72
C GLY A 129 -8.16 5.00 -5.95
N THR A 130 -8.28 3.68 -5.75
CA THR A 130 -9.40 3.08 -5.00
C THR A 130 -9.34 3.44 -3.51
N SER A 131 -8.14 3.50 -2.92
CA SER A 131 -7.98 3.90 -1.51
C SER A 131 -8.41 5.34 -1.25
N LEU A 132 -8.19 6.26 -2.19
CA LEU A 132 -8.65 7.66 -2.08
C LEU A 132 -10.19 7.73 -1.98
N MET A 133 -10.90 6.90 -2.74
CA MET A 133 -12.35 6.78 -2.62
C MET A 133 -12.76 6.26 -1.23
N VAL A 134 -12.11 5.19 -0.77
CA VAL A 134 -12.39 4.61 0.56
C VAL A 134 -12.14 5.63 1.67
N ILE A 135 -11.01 6.35 1.61
CA ILE A 135 -10.66 7.38 2.58
C ILE A 135 -11.67 8.52 2.58
N ALA A 136 -12.07 9.00 1.40
CA ALA A 136 -13.07 10.07 1.29
C ALA A 136 -14.40 9.65 1.93
N LEU A 137 -14.93 8.47 1.56
CA LEU A 137 -16.20 7.95 2.10
C LEU A 137 -16.14 7.77 3.62
N LYS A 138 -15.09 7.17 4.14
CA LYS A 138 -14.90 6.98 5.59
C LYS A 138 -14.78 8.31 6.32
N SER A 139 -14.05 9.27 5.78
CA SER A 139 -13.85 10.58 6.41
C SER A 139 -15.14 11.37 6.48
N PHE A 140 -15.96 11.38 5.42
CA PHE A 140 -17.26 12.04 5.46
C PHE A 140 -18.27 11.33 6.36
N ALA A 141 -18.27 9.99 6.37
CA ALA A 141 -19.12 9.23 7.28
C ALA A 141 -18.75 9.49 8.76
N ALA A 142 -17.46 9.47 9.08
CA ALA A 142 -16.98 9.80 10.43
C ALA A 142 -17.28 11.26 10.79
N PHE A 143 -17.15 12.18 9.85
CA PHE A 143 -17.53 13.58 10.03
C PHE A 143 -19.02 13.73 10.35
N ALA A 144 -19.90 13.08 9.58
CA ALA A 144 -21.35 13.11 9.82
C ALA A 144 -21.73 12.63 11.22
N GLY A 145 -21.03 11.59 11.72
CA GLY A 145 -21.23 11.09 13.09
C GLY A 145 -20.77 12.06 14.19
N HIS A 146 -19.83 12.96 13.91
CA HIS A 146 -19.28 13.91 14.90
C HIS A 146 -19.78 15.35 14.72
N ALA A 147 -20.42 15.66 13.61
CA ALA A 147 -20.78 17.04 13.23
C ALA A 147 -21.66 17.78 14.25
N ALA A 148 -22.48 17.04 15.00
CA ALA A 148 -23.40 17.60 15.97
C ALA A 148 -22.71 18.08 17.28
N HIS A 149 -21.46 17.66 17.54
CA HIS A 149 -20.83 17.83 18.86
C HIS A 149 -19.49 18.55 18.82
N VAL A 150 -19.04 19.03 17.67
CA VAL A 150 -17.68 19.59 17.53
C VAL A 150 -17.67 20.90 16.76
N SER A 151 -17.01 21.91 17.31
CA SER A 151 -16.71 23.15 16.60
C SER A 151 -15.64 22.92 15.54
N ILE A 152 -15.88 23.46 14.33
CA ILE A 152 -14.97 23.36 13.20
C ILE A 152 -14.24 24.68 13.07
N ASP A 153 -12.91 24.62 13.09
CA ASP A 153 -12.11 25.76 12.67
C ASP A 153 -12.09 25.80 11.12
N VAL A 154 -13.01 26.60 10.59
CA VAL A 154 -13.20 26.73 9.12
C VAL A 154 -11.98 27.34 8.45
N GLN A 155 -11.32 28.30 9.09
CA GLN A 155 -10.14 28.97 8.53
C GLN A 155 -8.98 27.99 8.41
N LEU A 156 -8.68 27.25 9.47
CA LEU A 156 -7.65 26.22 9.46
C LEU A 156 -7.97 25.11 8.45
N ALA A 157 -9.23 24.63 8.43
CA ALA A 157 -9.67 23.61 7.47
C ALA A 157 -9.44 24.07 6.01
N LEU A 158 -9.80 25.31 5.69
CA LEU A 158 -9.67 25.86 4.34
C LEU A 158 -8.20 25.96 3.91
N VAL A 159 -7.35 26.56 4.75
CA VAL A 159 -5.92 26.75 4.45
C VAL A 159 -5.22 25.41 4.22
N VAL A 160 -5.45 24.46 5.14
CA VAL A 160 -4.82 23.12 5.05
C VAL A 160 -5.37 22.36 3.84
N THR A 161 -6.67 22.46 3.54
CA THR A 161 -7.27 21.80 2.37
C THR A 161 -6.69 22.34 1.08
N VAL A 162 -6.58 23.65 0.93
CA VAL A 162 -6.01 24.28 -0.29
C VAL A 162 -4.55 23.85 -0.48
N ALA A 163 -3.73 23.91 0.57
CA ALA A 163 -2.34 23.48 0.52
C ALA A 163 -2.21 21.98 0.16
N ALA A 164 -3.06 21.12 0.77
CA ALA A 164 -3.04 19.69 0.51
C ALA A 164 -3.55 19.34 -0.90
N VAL A 165 -4.56 20.04 -1.42
CA VAL A 165 -5.04 19.89 -2.80
C VAL A 165 -3.95 20.29 -3.79
N ALA A 166 -3.29 21.43 -3.59
CA ALA A 166 -2.17 21.85 -4.43
C ALA A 166 -1.04 20.80 -4.42
N GLY A 167 -0.66 20.32 -3.23
CA GLY A 167 0.31 19.24 -3.07
C GLY A 167 -0.11 17.93 -3.75
N SER A 168 -1.40 17.56 -3.68
CA SER A 168 -1.92 16.35 -4.30
C SER A 168 -1.87 16.39 -5.84
N ILE A 169 -2.12 17.55 -6.44
CA ILE A 169 -2.01 17.74 -7.90
C ILE A 169 -0.54 17.58 -8.34
N GLY A 170 0.39 18.21 -7.62
CA GLY A 170 1.82 18.04 -7.87
C GLY A 170 2.29 16.60 -7.67
N GLY A 171 1.88 15.96 -6.57
CA GLY A 171 2.17 14.57 -6.28
C GLY A 171 1.61 13.60 -7.33
N ALA A 172 0.38 13.82 -7.78
CA ALA A 172 -0.24 13.02 -8.83
C ALA A 172 0.48 13.19 -10.19
N ALA A 173 1.00 14.37 -10.50
CA ALA A 173 1.81 14.60 -11.69
C ALA A 173 3.16 13.87 -11.63
N LEU A 174 3.80 13.86 -10.46
CA LEU A 174 5.06 13.16 -10.23
C LEU A 174 4.86 11.63 -10.25
N ALA A 175 3.82 11.13 -9.60
CA ALA A 175 3.50 9.69 -9.52
C ALA A 175 3.29 9.04 -10.91
N LYS A 176 2.87 9.81 -11.92
CA LYS A 176 2.75 9.33 -13.31
C LYS A 176 4.07 8.83 -13.91
N ARG A 177 5.19 9.45 -13.50
CA ARG A 177 6.52 9.15 -14.03
C ARG A 177 7.20 8.01 -13.25
N VAL A 178 6.59 7.57 -12.16
CA VAL A 178 7.18 6.56 -11.26
C VAL A 178 6.60 5.18 -11.56
N PRO A 179 7.43 4.17 -11.84
CA PRO A 179 6.97 2.79 -12.00
C PRO A 179 6.25 2.29 -10.75
N ALA A 180 5.21 1.46 -10.92
CA ALA A 180 4.40 0.91 -9.82
C ALA A 180 5.24 0.22 -8.72
N GLN A 181 6.29 -0.50 -9.13
CA GLN A 181 7.21 -1.15 -8.18
C GLN A 181 8.00 -0.16 -7.34
N MET A 182 8.46 0.96 -7.93
CA MET A 182 9.18 2.01 -7.20
C MET A 182 8.22 2.73 -6.26
N LEU A 183 7.01 3.06 -6.72
CA LEU A 183 5.96 3.68 -5.89
C LEU A 183 5.65 2.81 -4.67
N ARG A 184 5.53 1.49 -4.85
CA ARG A 184 5.34 0.52 -3.76
C ARG A 184 6.48 0.54 -2.76
N LYS A 185 7.74 0.57 -3.22
CA LYS A 185 8.93 0.61 -2.35
C LYS A 185 9.01 1.92 -1.56
N VAL A 186 8.76 3.05 -2.22
CA VAL A 186 8.77 4.37 -1.58
C VAL A 186 7.69 4.45 -0.52
N PHE A 187 6.48 3.97 -0.82
CA PHE A 187 5.39 3.93 0.14
C PHE A 187 5.71 3.02 1.33
N ALA A 188 6.26 1.84 1.08
CA ALA A 188 6.67 0.92 2.15
C ALA A 188 7.76 1.53 3.04
N GLY A 189 8.73 2.23 2.45
CA GLY A 189 9.76 2.97 3.18
C GLY A 189 9.16 4.08 4.06
N PHE A 190 8.21 4.85 3.52
CA PHE A 190 7.49 5.87 4.28
C PHE A 190 6.74 5.27 5.47
N VAL A 191 5.99 4.19 5.25
CA VAL A 191 5.27 3.48 6.32
C VAL A 191 6.22 2.99 7.41
N LEU A 192 7.39 2.50 7.03
CA LEU A 192 8.40 2.02 7.97
C LEU A 192 9.00 3.14 8.83
N VAL A 193 9.28 4.29 8.23
CA VAL A 193 9.75 5.48 8.94
C VAL A 193 8.70 5.96 9.94
N MET A 194 7.42 5.98 9.52
CA MET A 194 6.30 6.35 10.41
C MET A 194 6.13 5.34 11.56
N ALA A 195 6.27 4.05 11.30
CA ALA A 195 6.25 3.03 12.35
C ALA A 195 7.37 3.25 13.38
N GLY A 196 8.58 3.53 12.92
CA GLY A 196 9.72 3.87 13.77
C GLY A 196 9.46 5.12 14.62
N TYR A 197 8.86 6.15 14.03
CA TYR A 197 8.48 7.37 14.74
C TYR A 197 7.45 7.09 15.86
N VAL A 198 6.41 6.30 15.56
CA VAL A 198 5.40 5.93 16.57
C VAL A 198 6.03 5.14 17.72
N VAL A 199 6.88 4.16 17.42
CA VAL A 199 7.58 3.38 18.46
C VAL A 199 8.52 4.27 19.27
N TRP A 200 9.23 5.20 18.63
CA TRP A 200 10.08 6.16 19.35
C TRP A 200 9.29 7.03 20.32
N ARG A 201 8.14 7.51 19.86
CA ARG A 201 7.27 8.38 20.67
C ARG A 201 6.69 7.67 21.89
N GLU A 202 6.29 6.40 21.73
CA GLU A 202 5.57 5.64 22.75
C GLU A 202 6.47 4.79 23.65
N ALA A 203 7.55 4.22 23.13
CA ALA A 203 8.41 3.28 23.83
C ALA A 203 9.87 3.74 23.97
N GLY A 204 10.22 4.89 23.40
CA GLY A 204 11.56 5.46 23.45
C GLY A 204 12.47 5.06 22.28
N LEU A 205 13.71 5.59 22.31
CA LEU A 205 14.66 5.49 21.19
C LEU A 205 15.18 4.06 20.97
N MET A 206 15.45 3.31 22.05
CA MET A 206 16.01 1.96 21.96
C MET A 206 15.14 0.98 21.15
N PRO A 207 13.85 0.78 21.46
CA PRO A 207 13.01 -0.12 20.67
C PRO A 207 12.75 0.42 19.25
N ALA A 208 12.70 1.73 19.05
CA ALA A 208 12.56 2.32 17.73
C ALA A 208 13.76 2.01 16.83
N ALA A 209 14.98 2.17 17.35
CA ALA A 209 16.20 1.80 16.65
C ALA A 209 16.22 0.29 16.33
N GLY A 210 15.77 -0.56 17.25
CA GLY A 210 15.61 -2.00 17.03
C GLY A 210 14.67 -2.34 15.88
N VAL A 211 13.51 -1.70 15.80
CA VAL A 211 12.54 -1.85 14.70
C VAL A 211 13.16 -1.45 13.37
N LEU A 212 13.84 -0.31 13.30
CA LEU A 212 14.48 0.16 12.07
C LEU A 212 15.63 -0.76 11.65
N LEU A 213 16.49 -1.17 12.57
CA LEU A 213 17.60 -2.09 12.29
C LEU A 213 17.13 -3.46 11.82
N LEU A 214 16.12 -4.04 12.49
CA LEU A 214 15.52 -5.31 12.09
C LEU A 214 14.91 -5.22 10.68
N SER A 215 14.27 -4.11 10.39
CA SER A 215 13.67 -3.84 9.08
C SER A 215 14.74 -3.70 7.99
N LEU A 216 15.83 -3.00 8.26
CA LEU A 216 16.97 -2.88 7.35
C LEU A 216 17.68 -4.21 7.13
N ALA A 217 17.87 -5.01 8.18
CA ALA A 217 18.46 -6.34 8.09
C ALA A 217 17.63 -7.29 7.24
N THR A 218 16.29 -7.27 7.39
CA THR A 218 15.38 -8.08 6.56
C THR A 218 15.41 -7.64 5.10
N LEU A 219 15.50 -6.33 4.83
CA LEU A 219 15.64 -5.78 3.48
C LEU A 219 16.98 -6.13 2.84
N GLY A 220 18.07 -6.06 3.60
CA GLY A 220 19.41 -6.47 3.16
C GLY A 220 19.49 -7.96 2.82
N GLY A 221 18.94 -8.82 3.68
CA GLY A 221 18.86 -10.27 3.46
C GLY A 221 18.05 -10.64 2.22
N LEU A 222 16.99 -9.91 1.91
CA LEU A 222 16.19 -10.10 0.70
C LEU A 222 16.96 -9.75 -0.58
N ARG A 223 17.74 -8.67 -0.59
CA ARG A 223 18.58 -8.29 -1.74
C ARG A 223 19.66 -9.33 -2.04
N LEU A 224 20.27 -9.89 -1.01
CA LEU A 224 21.29 -10.94 -1.17
C LEU A 224 20.70 -12.24 -1.73
N ARG A 225 19.46 -12.56 -1.39
CA ARG A 225 18.75 -13.74 -1.88
C ARG A 225 18.32 -13.60 -3.34
N ASP A 226 17.85 -12.42 -3.74
CA ASP A 226 17.48 -12.11 -5.12
C ASP A 226 18.73 -12.11 -6.04
N GLY A 227 19.86 -11.57 -5.59
CA GLY A 227 21.13 -11.60 -6.32
C GLY A 227 21.65 -13.04 -6.56
N ARG A 228 21.48 -13.93 -5.57
CA ARG A 228 21.85 -15.34 -5.73
C ARG A 228 20.95 -16.09 -6.71
N SER A 229 19.65 -15.81 -6.71
CA SER A 229 18.69 -16.43 -7.64
C SER A 229 18.89 -15.96 -9.09
N ALA A 230 19.31 -14.73 -9.30
CA ALA A 230 19.61 -14.20 -10.63
C ALA A 230 20.88 -14.86 -11.22
N ASN A 231 21.90 -15.08 -10.39
CA ASN A 231 23.14 -15.72 -10.82
C ASN A 231 22.98 -17.23 -11.10
N ALA A 232 22.00 -17.88 -10.45
CA ALA A 232 21.68 -19.30 -10.69
C ALA A 232 20.85 -19.55 -11.97
N ARG A 233 20.30 -18.51 -12.60
CA ARG A 233 19.45 -18.60 -13.79
C ARG A 233 20.16 -18.29 -15.11
N HIS A 234 21.49 -18.03 -15.10
CA HIS A 234 22.26 -18.04 -16.32
C HIS A 234 22.54 -19.52 -16.68
N PRO A 235 21.81 -20.12 -17.60
CA PRO A 235 22.22 -21.40 -18.15
C PRO A 235 23.57 -21.18 -18.80
N LYS A 236 24.56 -22.01 -18.44
CA LYS A 236 25.78 -22.10 -19.23
C LYS A 236 25.38 -22.24 -20.70
N PRO A 237 25.97 -21.44 -21.61
CA PRO A 237 25.69 -21.63 -23.02
C PRO A 237 25.98 -23.12 -23.33
N PRO A 238 25.14 -23.77 -24.13
CA PRO A 238 25.39 -25.14 -24.52
C PRO A 238 26.81 -25.21 -25.11
N VAL A 239 27.60 -26.12 -24.58
CA VAL A 239 28.90 -26.47 -25.21
C VAL A 239 28.53 -26.93 -26.62
N VAL A 240 28.77 -26.08 -27.59
CA VAL A 240 28.67 -26.46 -28.99
C VAL A 240 29.86 -27.40 -29.21
N ASP A 241 29.61 -28.72 -29.04
CA ASP A 241 30.54 -29.71 -29.53
C ASP A 241 30.71 -29.41 -31.01
N SER A 242 31.92 -28.99 -31.37
CA SER A 242 32.33 -28.78 -32.74
C SER A 242 32.23 -30.12 -33.46
N PHE A 243 31.09 -30.39 -34.07
CA PHE A 243 30.97 -31.43 -35.06
C PHE A 243 31.90 -31.04 -36.21
N PRO A 244 32.92 -31.84 -36.52
CA PRO A 244 33.70 -31.63 -37.74
C PRO A 244 32.75 -31.87 -38.92
N ILE A 245 32.46 -30.80 -39.65
CA ILE A 245 31.76 -30.90 -40.94
C ILE A 245 32.68 -31.70 -41.86
N PRO A 246 32.34 -32.89 -42.29
CA PRO A 246 33.12 -33.58 -43.31
C PRO A 246 32.96 -32.79 -44.62
N ILE A 247 34.02 -32.08 -45.00
CA ILE A 247 34.11 -31.44 -46.31
C ILE A 247 34.32 -32.59 -47.30
N ASP A 248 33.25 -32.98 -48.01
CA ASP A 248 33.34 -33.91 -49.13
C ASP A 248 34.07 -33.20 -50.26
N ALA A 249 35.31 -33.64 -50.53
CA ALA A 249 36.19 -33.09 -51.56
C ALA A 249 35.77 -33.44 -52.97
N SER A 250 34.56 -34.01 -53.19
CA SER A 250 34.10 -34.45 -54.48
C SER A 250 33.36 -33.39 -55.32
N ASP A 251 33.03 -32.23 -54.77
CA ASP A 251 32.16 -31.22 -55.41
C ASP A 251 32.93 -30.04 -56.07
N VAL A 252 34.27 -30.11 -56.14
CA VAL A 252 35.10 -29.05 -56.79
C VAL A 252 35.49 -29.37 -58.25
N ARG A 253 34.91 -30.38 -58.85
CA ARG A 253 35.33 -30.74 -60.22
C ARG A 253 34.15 -30.78 -61.20
N ASN A 254 33.28 -29.76 -61.18
CA ASN A 254 32.39 -29.49 -62.32
C ASN A 254 31.70 -28.15 -62.20
N ARG A 255 32.43 -27.09 -62.44
CA ARG A 255 31.95 -25.87 -63.14
C ARG A 255 33.13 -25.01 -63.58
#